data_5842881139ab579819bf5d3d7d862f99
#
_entry.id   5842881139ab579819bf5d3d7d862f99
#
_cell.length_a   1.000
_cell.length_b   1.000
_cell.length_c   1.000
_cell.angle_alpha   90.00
_cell.angle_beta   90.00
_cell.angle_gamma   90.00
#
_symmetry.space_group_name_H-M   'P 1'
#
loop_
_entity.id
_entity.type
_entity.pdbx_description
1 polymer ?
#
loop_
_entity_poly.entity_id
_entity_poly.type
_entity_poly.pdbx_seq_one_letter_code
_entity_poly.pdbx_strand_id
1 'polypeptide(L)'
;MPLGGHFYTAANKVRATCLVNTATHEIIDAQIGSTDQGELTLASQLSPCSHSITLFDRAYFSADFLIGWQKCAEESHWLMRAKDNLRYEIVKRNSQHDFHIRMPISTRAKKLNPALGDYWEARLIEVEQAGKIRRYITSLIDSKRYPLLALAKLYAQRWEIEMCY
;
A
#
# COMPACT_ATOMS: atom_id res chain seq x y z
N MET A 1 7.25 28.08 51.69
CA MET A 1 7.02 28.24 50.26
C MET A 1 7.22 26.89 49.61
N PRO A 2 6.20 26.25 49.03
CA PRO A 2 6.39 25.02 48.28
C PRO A 2 6.75 25.38 46.86
N LEU A 3 7.92 24.93 46.42
CA LEU A 3 8.35 24.97 45.00
C LEU A 3 7.50 23.95 44.22
N GLY A 4 6.50 24.44 43.49
CA GLY A 4 5.75 23.64 42.55
C GLY A 4 6.60 23.29 41.33
N GLY A 5 7.23 22.14 41.34
CA GLY A 5 7.85 21.56 40.14
C GLY A 5 6.79 21.02 39.22
N HIS A 6 6.53 21.72 38.13
CA HIS A 6 5.76 21.14 37.00
C HIS A 6 6.64 20.09 36.31
N PHE A 7 6.40 18.83 36.61
CA PHE A 7 6.94 17.72 35.83
C PHE A 7 6.16 17.64 34.52
N TYR A 8 6.72 18.19 33.45
CA TYR A 8 6.27 17.88 32.11
C TYR A 8 6.76 16.46 31.77
N THR A 9 5.93 15.47 31.90
CA THR A 9 6.16 14.17 31.27
C THR A 9 5.96 14.36 29.76
N ALA A 10 7.03 14.64 29.04
CA ALA A 10 7.06 14.52 27.60
C ALA A 10 6.81 13.03 27.30
N ALA A 11 5.60 12.66 26.93
CA ALA A 11 5.33 11.33 26.44
C ALA A 11 6.12 11.16 25.14
N ASN A 12 7.22 10.38 25.19
CA ASN A 12 7.98 10.03 24.00
C ASN A 12 7.07 9.22 23.08
N LYS A 13 6.54 9.86 22.05
CA LYS A 13 5.74 9.19 21.03
C LYS A 13 6.69 8.52 20.04
N VAL A 14 6.45 7.25 19.76
CA VAL A 14 7.08 6.51 18.69
C VAL A 14 6.08 6.19 17.60
N ARG A 15 6.54 6.02 16.38
CA ARG A 15 5.77 5.51 15.26
C ARG A 15 6.25 4.10 14.97
N ALA A 16 5.32 3.17 14.82
CA ALA A 16 5.60 1.81 14.39
C ALA A 16 4.85 1.51 13.09
N THR A 17 5.49 0.73 12.22
CA THR A 17 4.89 0.16 11.01
C THR A 17 5.22 -1.32 10.98
N CYS A 18 4.19 -2.16 10.84
CA CYS A 18 4.34 -3.62 10.87
C CYS A 18 3.83 -4.26 9.59
N LEU A 19 4.50 -5.32 9.16
CA LEU A 19 4.01 -6.26 8.17
C LEU A 19 3.44 -7.47 8.93
N VAL A 20 2.15 -7.76 8.73
CA VAL A 20 1.42 -8.80 9.46
C VAL A 20 0.88 -9.83 8.48
N ASN A 21 0.98 -11.10 8.82
CA ASN A 21 0.33 -12.18 8.09
C ASN A 21 -1.17 -12.18 8.38
N THR A 22 -2.01 -12.00 7.35
CA THR A 22 -3.47 -11.94 7.51
C THR A 22 -4.13 -13.25 7.91
N ALA A 23 -3.45 -14.39 7.70
CA ALA A 23 -3.99 -15.71 8.05
C ALA A 23 -3.61 -16.15 9.47
N THR A 24 -2.39 -15.82 9.93
CA THR A 24 -1.88 -16.24 11.25
C THR A 24 -1.85 -15.11 12.27
N HIS A 25 -2.02 -13.85 11.84
CA HIS A 25 -1.89 -12.62 12.64
C HIS A 25 -0.49 -12.42 13.26
N GLU A 26 0.51 -13.12 12.74
CA GLU A 26 1.90 -12.96 13.18
C GLU A 26 2.54 -11.74 12.55
N ILE A 27 3.32 -11.01 13.34
CA ILE A 27 4.16 -9.92 12.83
C ILE A 27 5.35 -10.55 12.10
N ILE A 28 5.44 -10.30 10.79
CA ILE A 28 6.53 -10.80 9.93
C ILE A 28 7.74 -9.89 10.05
N ASP A 29 7.52 -8.57 10.04
CA ASP A 29 8.55 -7.54 10.14
C ASP A 29 7.96 -6.27 10.76
N ALA A 30 8.78 -5.50 11.46
CA ALA A 30 8.34 -4.26 12.10
C ALA A 30 9.46 -3.23 12.13
N GLN A 31 9.10 -1.97 11.88
CA GLN A 31 9.99 -0.83 11.97
C GLN A 31 9.45 0.18 12.97
N ILE A 32 10.33 0.68 13.83
CA ILE A 32 10.01 1.67 14.86
C ILE A 32 10.89 2.89 14.63
N GLY A 33 10.31 4.07 14.67
CA GLY A 33 11.02 5.32 14.51
C GLY A 33 10.41 6.46 15.31
N SER A 34 11.04 7.62 15.24
CA SER A 34 10.49 8.84 15.83
C SER A 34 9.23 9.29 15.08
N THR A 35 8.39 10.09 15.71
CA THR A 35 7.19 10.67 15.09
C THR A 35 7.51 11.62 13.93
N ASP A 36 8.73 12.10 13.82
CA ASP A 36 9.19 12.96 12.73
C ASP A 36 9.44 12.17 11.44
N GLN A 37 9.66 10.87 11.54
CA GLN A 37 9.78 9.99 10.38
C GLN A 37 8.40 9.73 9.78
N GLY A 38 8.28 9.90 8.46
CA GLY A 38 7.05 9.59 7.74
C GLY A 38 6.76 8.09 7.77
N GLU A 39 5.49 7.71 7.85
CA GLU A 39 5.04 6.31 7.84
C GLU A 39 5.54 5.56 6.60
N LEU A 40 5.52 6.22 5.43
CA LEU A 40 6.03 5.66 4.19
C LEU A 40 7.55 5.39 4.25
N THR A 41 8.29 6.23 4.98
CA THR A 41 9.74 6.06 5.18
C THR A 41 10.03 4.83 6.03
N LEU A 42 9.26 4.59 7.08
CA LEU A 42 9.38 3.38 7.90
C LEU A 42 8.96 2.13 7.10
N ALA A 43 7.86 2.23 6.36
CA ALA A 43 7.39 1.11 5.54
C ALA A 43 8.40 0.71 4.44
N SER A 44 9.18 1.66 3.91
CA SER A 44 10.22 1.36 2.93
C SER A 44 11.41 0.56 3.48
N GLN A 45 11.50 0.42 4.79
CA GLN A 45 12.51 -0.39 5.49
C GLN A 45 12.02 -1.82 5.78
N LEU A 46 10.71 -2.08 5.61
CA LEU A 46 10.17 -3.43 5.73
C LEU A 46 10.57 -4.28 4.53
N SER A 47 10.69 -5.57 4.76
CA SER A 47 11.04 -6.55 3.73
C SER A 47 9.83 -7.37 3.31
N PRO A 48 9.37 -7.26 2.04
CA PRO A 48 8.31 -8.12 1.54
C PRO A 48 8.73 -9.58 1.50
N CYS A 49 7.77 -10.48 1.71
CA CYS A 49 7.99 -11.90 1.49
C CYS A 49 7.94 -12.22 0.00
N SER A 50 8.75 -13.19 -0.45
CA SER A 50 8.62 -13.77 -1.78
C SER A 50 7.28 -14.49 -1.93
N HIS A 51 6.75 -14.52 -3.15
CA HIS A 51 5.47 -15.16 -3.51
C HIS A 51 4.29 -14.67 -2.65
N SER A 52 4.23 -13.37 -2.39
CA SER A 52 3.22 -12.77 -1.51
C SER A 52 2.47 -11.62 -2.14
N ILE A 53 1.29 -11.31 -1.60
CA ILE A 53 0.50 -10.14 -1.94
C ILE A 53 0.35 -9.30 -0.68
N THR A 54 0.96 -8.12 -0.67
CA THR A 54 0.82 -7.19 0.47
C THR A 54 -0.39 -6.29 0.27
N LEU A 55 -1.23 -6.19 1.30
CA LEU A 55 -2.42 -5.34 1.32
C LEU A 55 -2.06 -4.00 1.95
N PHE A 56 -2.03 -2.94 1.15
CA PHE A 56 -1.71 -1.59 1.62
C PHE A 56 -2.96 -0.73 1.81
N ASP A 57 -2.93 0.14 2.81
CA ASP A 57 -3.84 1.28 2.84
C ASP A 57 -3.49 2.26 1.71
N ARG A 58 -4.49 3.03 1.25
CA ARG A 58 -4.31 4.04 0.19
C ARG A 58 -3.33 5.17 0.57
N ALA A 59 -3.01 5.34 1.85
CA ALA A 59 -2.00 6.28 2.32
C ALA A 59 -0.60 5.94 1.80
N TYR A 60 -0.32 4.65 1.56
CA TYR A 60 0.95 4.16 1.00
C TYR A 60 1.08 4.33 -0.52
N PHE A 61 0.13 5.00 -1.17
CA PHE A 61 0.19 5.22 -2.60
C PHE A 61 1.35 6.15 -2.99
N SER A 62 2.45 5.55 -3.41
CA SER A 62 3.64 6.20 -3.95
C SER A 62 4.22 5.32 -5.05
N ALA A 63 4.48 5.88 -6.24
CA ALA A 63 5.04 5.13 -7.36
C ALA A 63 6.41 4.53 -6.99
N ASP A 64 7.28 5.33 -6.38
CA ASP A 64 8.61 4.90 -5.96
C ASP A 64 8.54 3.74 -4.96
N PHE A 65 7.71 3.87 -3.93
CA PHE A 65 7.53 2.84 -2.91
C PHE A 65 6.96 1.54 -3.51
N LEU A 66 5.88 1.61 -4.29
CA LEU A 66 5.20 0.43 -4.82
C LEU A 66 6.01 -0.29 -5.90
N ILE A 67 6.74 0.45 -6.75
CA ILE A 67 7.68 -0.13 -7.72
C ILE A 67 8.86 -0.78 -6.99
N GLY A 68 9.40 -0.12 -5.96
CA GLY A 68 10.45 -0.66 -5.11
C GLY A 68 10.02 -1.93 -4.40
N TRP A 69 8.85 -1.93 -3.78
CA TRP A 69 8.27 -3.08 -3.09
C TRP A 69 8.18 -4.32 -3.98
N GLN A 70 7.69 -4.14 -5.20
CA GLN A 70 7.57 -5.25 -6.17
C GLN A 70 8.91 -5.82 -6.59
N LYS A 71 10.00 -5.04 -6.53
CA LYS A 71 11.34 -5.45 -6.93
C LYS A 71 12.16 -6.05 -5.78
N CYS A 72 11.73 -5.85 -4.52
CA CYS A 72 12.50 -6.30 -3.35
C CYS A 72 12.54 -7.82 -3.17
N ALA A 73 11.52 -8.55 -3.63
CA ALA A 73 11.47 -10.00 -3.51
C ALA A 73 10.79 -10.64 -4.74
N GLU A 74 11.08 -11.91 -4.96
CA GLU A 74 10.52 -12.67 -6.08
C GLU A 74 9.00 -12.81 -5.95
N GLU A 75 8.26 -12.53 -7.04
CA GLU A 75 6.79 -12.53 -7.05
C GLU A 75 6.16 -11.78 -5.85
N SER A 76 6.80 -10.70 -5.41
CA SER A 76 6.23 -9.77 -4.43
C SER A 76 5.25 -8.83 -5.12
N HIS A 77 4.01 -8.90 -4.71
CA HIS A 77 2.91 -8.11 -5.27
C HIS A 77 2.24 -7.26 -4.21
N TRP A 78 1.48 -6.27 -4.68
CA TRP A 78 0.70 -5.40 -3.80
C TRP A 78 -0.72 -5.22 -4.32
N LEU A 79 -1.64 -4.97 -3.40
CA LEU A 79 -3.04 -4.66 -3.66
C LEU A 79 -3.48 -3.56 -2.70
N MET A 80 -4.16 -2.53 -3.20
CA MET A 80 -4.65 -1.42 -2.40
C MET A 80 -5.91 -0.80 -2.97
N ARG A 81 -6.61 -0.02 -2.15
CA ARG A 81 -7.73 0.78 -2.62
C ARG A 81 -7.22 1.94 -3.47
N ALA A 82 -7.82 2.14 -4.64
CA ALA A 82 -7.47 3.26 -5.51
C ALA A 82 -7.87 4.60 -4.87
N LYS A 83 -7.09 5.64 -5.14
CA LYS A 83 -7.46 7.03 -4.80
C LYS A 83 -8.60 7.49 -5.70
N ASP A 84 -9.50 8.32 -5.16
CA ASP A 84 -10.65 8.82 -5.92
C ASP A 84 -10.23 9.72 -7.10
N ASN A 85 -9.13 10.45 -6.94
CA ASN A 85 -8.54 11.33 -7.94
C ASN A 85 -7.37 10.71 -8.72
N LEU A 86 -7.33 9.38 -8.84
CA LEU A 86 -6.28 8.68 -9.57
C LEU A 86 -6.26 9.12 -11.04
N ARG A 87 -5.10 9.55 -11.52
CA ARG A 87 -4.88 9.89 -12.93
C ARG A 87 -4.26 8.70 -13.65
N TYR A 88 -4.89 8.25 -14.72
CA TYR A 88 -4.42 7.09 -15.48
C TYR A 88 -4.94 7.13 -16.91
N GLU A 89 -4.29 6.36 -17.76
CA GLU A 89 -4.72 5.99 -19.10
C GLU A 89 -5.00 4.51 -19.16
N ILE A 90 -6.05 4.09 -19.88
CA ILE A 90 -6.35 2.67 -20.07
C ILE A 90 -5.48 2.16 -21.21
N VAL A 91 -4.56 1.24 -20.90
CA VAL A 91 -3.71 0.56 -21.88
C VAL A 91 -4.47 -0.60 -22.53
N LYS A 92 -5.20 -1.37 -21.71
CA LYS A 92 -5.99 -2.53 -22.16
C LYS A 92 -7.21 -2.73 -21.28
N ARG A 93 -8.34 -3.11 -21.89
CA ARG A 93 -9.54 -3.57 -21.19
C ARG A 93 -9.54 -5.09 -21.14
N ASN A 94 -9.50 -5.66 -19.94
CA ASN A 94 -9.67 -7.09 -19.73
C ASN A 94 -11.16 -7.47 -19.66
N SER A 95 -11.98 -6.59 -19.05
CA SER A 95 -13.44 -6.69 -19.01
C SER A 95 -14.07 -5.30 -18.79
N GLN A 96 -15.39 -5.24 -18.56
CA GLN A 96 -16.11 -4.00 -18.26
C GLN A 96 -15.58 -3.30 -16.99
N HIS A 97 -15.07 -4.06 -16.02
CA HIS A 97 -14.63 -3.58 -14.70
C HIS A 97 -13.17 -3.95 -14.36
N ASP A 98 -12.35 -4.21 -15.38
CA ASP A 98 -11.00 -4.69 -15.21
C ASP A 98 -10.10 -4.11 -16.30
N PHE A 99 -9.11 -3.33 -15.89
CA PHE A 99 -8.31 -2.52 -16.80
C PHE A 99 -6.82 -2.65 -16.47
N HIS A 100 -6.01 -2.83 -17.49
CA HIS A 100 -4.58 -2.54 -17.40
C HIS A 100 -4.43 -1.03 -17.65
N ILE A 101 -3.83 -0.34 -16.71
CA ILE A 101 -3.69 1.12 -16.72
C ILE A 101 -2.24 1.55 -16.67
N ARG A 102 -1.98 2.75 -17.18
CA ARG A 102 -0.72 3.45 -17.08
C ARG A 102 -0.93 4.76 -16.33
N MET A 103 -0.07 5.03 -15.37
CA MET A 103 -0.13 6.21 -14.51
C MET A 103 1.12 7.05 -14.68
N PRO A 104 1.01 8.40 -14.76
CA PRO A 104 2.17 9.28 -14.81
C PRO A 104 2.92 9.29 -13.48
N ILE A 105 4.25 9.32 -13.53
CA ILE A 105 5.10 9.51 -12.36
C ILE A 105 5.30 11.01 -12.15
N SER A 106 5.04 11.47 -10.92
CA SER A 106 5.14 12.88 -10.59
C SER A 106 6.57 13.41 -10.71
N THR A 107 6.71 14.68 -11.06
CA THR A 107 8.02 15.37 -11.11
C THR A 107 8.76 15.28 -9.76
N ARG A 108 8.02 15.31 -8.63
CA ARG A 108 8.60 15.15 -7.29
C ARG A 108 9.20 13.76 -7.11
N ALA A 109 8.48 12.70 -7.52
CA ALA A 109 8.99 11.32 -7.42
C ALA A 109 10.26 11.13 -8.26
N LYS A 110 10.28 11.65 -9.50
CA LYS A 110 11.47 11.61 -10.37
C LYS A 110 12.67 12.41 -9.83
N LYS A 111 12.44 13.50 -9.11
CA LYS A 111 13.51 14.23 -8.43
C LYS A 111 14.11 13.46 -7.27
N LEU A 112 13.31 12.71 -6.54
CA LEU A 112 13.76 11.86 -5.42
C LEU A 112 14.44 10.58 -5.91
N ASN A 113 13.92 10.00 -6.99
CA ASN A 113 14.48 8.81 -7.63
C ASN A 113 14.54 8.99 -9.15
N PRO A 114 15.67 9.45 -9.68
CA PRO A 114 15.86 9.65 -11.12
C PRO A 114 15.81 8.37 -11.97
N ALA A 115 15.90 7.19 -11.35
CA ALA A 115 15.76 5.91 -12.03
C ALA A 115 14.31 5.56 -12.42
N LEU A 116 13.33 6.32 -11.91
CA LEU A 116 11.94 6.17 -12.30
C LEU A 116 11.71 6.72 -13.71
N GLY A 117 10.97 5.97 -14.53
CA GLY A 117 10.52 6.42 -15.85
C GLY A 117 9.45 7.52 -15.77
N ASP A 118 8.83 7.82 -16.90
CA ASP A 118 7.73 8.79 -16.97
C ASP A 118 6.40 8.22 -16.51
N TYR A 119 6.23 6.91 -16.65
CA TYR A 119 5.01 6.18 -16.37
C TYR A 119 5.31 4.87 -15.63
N TRP A 120 4.31 4.37 -14.94
CA TRP A 120 4.29 3.03 -14.39
C TRP A 120 2.93 2.39 -14.61
N GLU A 121 2.87 1.07 -14.59
CA GLU A 121 1.69 0.31 -14.95
C GLU A 121 1.16 -0.46 -13.75
N ALA A 122 -0.17 -0.60 -13.72
CA ALA A 122 -0.88 -1.38 -12.73
C ALA A 122 -2.19 -1.91 -13.34
N ARG A 123 -2.89 -2.73 -12.60
CA ARG A 123 -4.24 -3.16 -12.92
C ARG A 123 -5.23 -2.44 -12.02
N LEU A 124 -6.25 -1.84 -12.63
CA LEU A 124 -7.40 -1.22 -11.95
C LEU A 124 -8.59 -2.16 -12.07
N ILE A 125 -9.21 -2.50 -10.94
CA ILE A 125 -10.43 -3.29 -10.89
C ILE A 125 -11.54 -2.51 -10.18
N GLU A 126 -12.77 -2.69 -10.63
CA GLU A 126 -13.97 -2.09 -10.08
C GLU A 126 -14.92 -3.18 -9.60
N VAL A 127 -15.41 -3.08 -8.38
CA VAL A 127 -16.31 -4.06 -7.79
C VAL A 127 -17.45 -3.33 -7.10
N GLU A 128 -18.67 -3.74 -7.38
CA GLU A 128 -19.83 -3.26 -6.64
C GLU A 128 -19.90 -3.96 -5.27
N GLN A 129 -19.92 -3.15 -4.21
CA GLN A 129 -20.05 -3.62 -2.84
C GLN A 129 -21.04 -2.72 -2.10
N ALA A 130 -22.12 -3.30 -1.59
CA ALA A 130 -23.18 -2.57 -0.88
C ALA A 130 -23.73 -1.37 -1.68
N GLY A 131 -24.01 -1.55 -2.98
CA GLY A 131 -24.54 -0.52 -3.86
C GLY A 131 -23.55 0.60 -4.23
N LYS A 132 -22.25 0.42 -3.96
CA LYS A 132 -21.20 1.38 -4.30
C LYS A 132 -20.09 0.70 -5.09
N ILE A 133 -19.62 1.37 -6.14
CA ILE A 133 -18.44 0.91 -6.88
C ILE A 133 -17.20 1.22 -6.06
N ARG A 134 -16.45 0.18 -5.72
CA ARG A 134 -15.14 0.27 -5.07
C ARG A 134 -14.05 -0.04 -6.09
N ARG A 135 -13.02 0.80 -6.11
CA ARG A 135 -11.89 0.66 -7.03
C ARG A 135 -10.65 0.24 -6.28
N TYR A 136 -9.95 -0.75 -6.84
CA TYR A 136 -8.67 -1.24 -6.32
C TYR A 136 -7.61 -1.19 -7.41
N ILE A 137 -6.36 -1.00 -7.02
CA ILE A 137 -5.20 -1.09 -7.91
C ILE A 137 -4.22 -2.13 -7.38
N THR A 138 -3.54 -2.80 -8.30
CA THR A 138 -2.62 -3.89 -7.96
C THR A 138 -1.54 -4.06 -9.01
N SER A 139 -0.40 -4.64 -8.61
CA SER A 139 0.65 -5.11 -9.52
C SER A 139 0.33 -6.44 -10.20
N LEU A 140 -0.76 -7.12 -9.82
CA LEU A 140 -1.20 -8.41 -10.37
C LEU A 140 -1.90 -8.22 -11.72
N ILE A 141 -1.12 -8.13 -12.80
CA ILE A 141 -1.63 -7.78 -14.14
C ILE A 141 -2.43 -8.91 -14.79
N ASP A 142 -2.10 -10.18 -14.52
CA ASP A 142 -2.78 -11.33 -15.13
C ASP A 142 -4.20 -11.51 -14.56
N SER A 143 -5.21 -11.09 -15.34
CA SER A 143 -6.63 -11.16 -14.94
C SER A 143 -7.18 -12.59 -14.91
N LYS A 144 -6.55 -13.53 -15.61
CA LYS A 144 -6.97 -14.94 -15.61
C LYS A 144 -6.48 -15.65 -14.34
N ARG A 145 -5.22 -15.41 -13.98
CA ARG A 145 -4.61 -15.98 -12.75
C ARG A 145 -5.22 -15.36 -11.49
N TYR A 146 -5.57 -14.08 -11.53
CA TYR A 146 -6.07 -13.32 -10.38
C TYR A 146 -7.44 -12.68 -10.68
N PRO A 147 -8.55 -13.41 -10.51
CA PRO A 147 -9.89 -12.88 -10.75
C PRO A 147 -10.22 -11.67 -9.87
N LEU A 148 -10.88 -10.66 -10.44
CA LEU A 148 -11.16 -9.38 -9.74
C LEU A 148 -11.94 -9.56 -8.43
N LEU A 149 -12.91 -10.49 -8.38
CA LEU A 149 -13.69 -10.75 -7.15
C LEU A 149 -12.83 -11.39 -6.05
N ALA A 150 -11.86 -12.23 -6.42
CA ALA A 150 -10.92 -12.81 -5.47
C ALA A 150 -10.02 -11.74 -4.85
N LEU A 151 -9.54 -10.79 -5.65
CA LEU A 151 -8.73 -9.67 -5.16
C LEU A 151 -9.52 -8.74 -4.23
N ALA A 152 -10.78 -8.43 -4.58
CA ALA A 152 -11.64 -7.62 -3.73
C ALA A 152 -11.93 -8.30 -2.38
N LYS A 153 -12.17 -9.62 -2.39
CA LYS A 153 -12.35 -10.43 -1.16
C LYS A 153 -11.06 -10.47 -0.34
N LEU A 154 -9.91 -10.65 -0.98
CA LEU A 154 -8.61 -10.62 -0.32
C LEU A 154 -8.37 -9.28 0.38
N TYR A 155 -8.66 -8.15 -0.29
CA TYR A 155 -8.47 -6.84 0.31
C TYR A 155 -9.36 -6.60 1.54
N ALA A 156 -10.51 -7.23 1.62
CA ALA A 156 -11.39 -7.13 2.81
C ALA A 156 -10.70 -7.65 4.08
N GLN A 157 -9.77 -8.60 3.98
CA GLN A 157 -9.01 -9.14 5.13
C GLN A 157 -8.11 -8.08 5.78
N ARG A 158 -7.78 -6.98 5.08
CA ARG A 158 -7.01 -5.89 5.69
C ARG A 158 -7.68 -5.33 6.95
N TRP A 159 -9.00 -5.28 7.01
CA TRP A 159 -9.75 -4.79 8.17
C TRP A 159 -9.63 -5.70 9.40
N GLU A 160 -9.34 -6.97 9.20
CA GLU A 160 -9.16 -7.91 10.32
C GLU A 160 -7.94 -7.53 11.17
N ILE A 161 -6.92 -6.96 10.56
CA ILE A 161 -5.72 -6.47 11.27
C ILE A 161 -6.07 -5.27 12.17
N GLU A 162 -6.93 -4.36 11.72
CA GLU A 162 -7.31 -3.18 12.51
C GLU A 162 -8.14 -3.55 13.76
N MET A 163 -8.77 -4.72 13.77
CA MET A 163 -9.52 -5.23 14.94
C MET A 163 -8.64 -5.98 15.95
N CYS A 164 -7.37 -6.21 15.62
CA CYS A 164 -6.42 -6.91 16.50
C CYS A 164 -5.61 -5.98 17.41
N TYR A 165 -5.85 -4.65 17.32
CA TYR A 165 -5.12 -3.64 18.12
C TYR A 165 -6.04 -2.84 19.02
#